data_34fde4fdbb0074c643263a9d6ebee18a
#
_entry.id   34fde4fdbb0074c643263a9d6ebee18a
#
_cell.length_a   1.000
_cell.length_b   1.000
_cell.length_c   1.000
_cell.angle_alpha   90.00
_cell.angle_beta   90.00
_cell.angle_gamma   90.00
#
_symmetry.space_group_name_H-M   'P 1'
#
loop_
_entity.id
_entity.type
_entity.pdbx_description
1 polymer ?
#
loop_
_entity_poly.entity_id
_entity_poly.type
_entity_poly.pdbx_seq_one_letter_code
_entity_poly.pdbx_strand_id
1 'polypeptide(L)'
;MISERYAKLFCSEDISLIENYHEAIADEERMWDIHHRRESDSEGRTLFTKKQLIEMNLYFNRPAAELMFVTRSMHWKLHREQRENCGKIGGKIGGKKSAIKCSIPILQFTKDGTLIKEWPSLNEAGRQLGISPSSICHCLKGYHKSAGGFVWRYK
;
A
#
# COMPACT_ATOMS: atom_id res chain seq x y z
N MET A 1 6.67 7.85 -22.11
CA MET A 1 7.29 9.20 -22.24
C MET A 1 8.11 9.47 -21.00
N ILE A 2 9.37 9.88 -21.16
CA ILE A 2 10.28 10.24 -20.05
C ILE A 2 10.10 11.72 -19.70
N SER A 3 10.18 12.07 -18.42
CA SER A 3 10.34 13.44 -18.00
C SER A 3 11.85 13.78 -17.91
N GLU A 4 12.42 14.39 -18.95
CA GLU A 4 13.84 14.81 -18.95
C GLU A 4 14.18 15.71 -17.75
N ARG A 5 13.27 16.62 -17.38
CA ARG A 5 13.44 17.46 -16.20
C ARG A 5 13.62 16.64 -14.92
N TYR A 6 12.91 15.53 -14.82
CA TYR A 6 13.03 14.61 -13.68
C TYR A 6 14.35 13.85 -13.75
N ALA A 7 14.75 13.37 -14.94
CA ALA A 7 16.02 12.68 -15.14
C ALA A 7 17.24 13.50 -14.72
N LYS A 8 17.25 14.80 -15.02
CA LYS A 8 18.32 15.74 -14.63
C LYS A 8 18.51 15.90 -13.13
N LEU A 9 17.57 15.51 -12.29
CA LEU A 9 17.74 15.51 -10.83
C LEU A 9 18.64 14.35 -10.35
N PHE A 10 18.67 13.26 -11.10
CA PHE A 10 19.40 12.05 -10.72
C PHE A 10 20.77 11.97 -11.35
N CYS A 11 20.96 12.52 -12.57
CA CYS A 11 22.19 12.43 -13.32
C CYS A 11 23.04 13.70 -13.19
N SER A 12 24.33 13.53 -12.91
CA SER A 12 25.32 14.62 -12.89
C SER A 12 25.93 14.91 -14.28
N GLU A 13 25.64 14.04 -15.24
CA GLU A 13 26.19 14.07 -16.59
C GLU A 13 25.04 14.27 -17.60
N ASP A 14 25.36 14.23 -18.88
CA ASP A 14 24.32 14.23 -19.92
C ASP A 14 23.43 12.99 -19.78
N ILE A 15 22.13 13.21 -19.70
CA ILE A 15 21.15 12.14 -19.54
C ILE A 15 21.12 11.17 -20.73
N SER A 16 21.62 11.60 -21.90
CA SER A 16 21.76 10.74 -23.07
C SER A 16 22.76 9.61 -22.89
N LEU A 17 23.65 9.73 -21.90
CA LEU A 17 24.62 8.69 -21.53
C LEU A 17 24.04 7.61 -20.62
N ILE A 18 22.83 7.84 -20.08
CA ILE A 18 22.15 6.83 -19.27
C ILE A 18 21.72 5.66 -20.17
N GLU A 19 21.98 4.45 -19.72
CA GLU A 19 21.60 3.22 -20.45
C GLU A 19 20.11 3.22 -20.84
N ASN A 20 19.81 2.77 -22.04
CA ASN A 20 18.48 2.70 -22.67
C ASN A 20 17.81 4.08 -22.89
N TYR A 21 18.56 5.19 -22.86
CA TYR A 21 17.99 6.53 -23.11
C TYR A 21 17.30 6.63 -24.47
N HIS A 22 17.97 6.20 -25.53
CA HIS A 22 17.44 6.32 -26.92
C HIS A 22 16.20 5.45 -27.12
N GLU A 23 16.15 4.25 -26.55
CA GLU A 23 14.98 3.38 -26.58
C GLU A 23 13.81 3.99 -25.82
N ALA A 24 14.10 4.57 -24.65
CA ALA A 24 13.10 5.17 -23.80
C ALA A 24 12.49 6.46 -24.40
N ILE A 25 13.26 7.22 -25.22
CA ILE A 25 12.74 8.38 -25.97
C ILE A 25 11.93 7.94 -27.19
N ALA A 26 12.40 6.91 -27.91
CA ALA A 26 11.74 6.42 -29.11
C ALA A 26 10.42 5.69 -28.82
N ASP A 27 10.22 5.22 -27.59
CA ASP A 27 9.04 4.45 -27.18
C ASP A 27 7.93 5.38 -26.66
N GLU A 28 6.97 5.70 -27.51
CA GLU A 28 5.81 6.53 -27.16
C GLU A 28 4.71 5.77 -26.41
N GLU A 29 4.71 4.45 -26.47
CA GLU A 29 3.62 3.61 -25.94
C GLU A 29 3.82 3.25 -24.46
N ARG A 30 5.07 3.03 -24.03
CA ARG A 30 5.37 2.54 -22.70
C ARG A 30 5.85 3.65 -21.76
N MET A 31 5.59 3.47 -20.49
CA MET A 31 6.16 4.33 -19.44
C MET A 31 7.53 3.81 -19.04
N TRP A 32 8.48 4.71 -18.99
CA TRP A 32 9.86 4.44 -18.58
C TRP A 32 10.17 5.19 -17.29
N ASP A 33 10.87 4.51 -16.39
CA ASP A 33 11.32 5.04 -15.10
C ASP A 33 12.86 4.99 -15.05
N ILE A 34 13.48 5.87 -14.25
CA ILE A 34 14.90 5.79 -13.94
C ILE A 34 15.08 4.84 -12.76
N HIS A 35 16.01 3.91 -12.91
CA HIS A 35 16.40 2.98 -11.87
C HIS A 35 17.88 3.21 -11.48
N HIS A 36 18.14 3.27 -10.18
CA HIS A 36 19.48 3.27 -9.64
C HIS A 36 20.00 1.84 -9.51
N ARG A 37 21.11 1.54 -10.13
CA ARG A 37 21.73 0.20 -10.09
C ARG A 37 22.11 -0.24 -8.66
N ARG A 38 22.23 0.72 -7.74
CA ARG A 38 22.48 0.46 -6.32
C ARG A 38 21.23 0.10 -5.51
N GLU A 39 20.04 0.28 -6.06
CA GLU A 39 18.80 -0.07 -5.34
C GLU A 39 18.55 -1.57 -5.32
N SER A 40 18.81 -2.26 -6.42
CA SER A 40 18.62 -3.70 -6.53
C SER A 40 19.54 -4.35 -7.53
N ASP A 41 19.75 -5.67 -7.38
CA ASP A 41 20.44 -6.47 -8.38
C ASP A 41 19.50 -6.91 -9.53
N SER A 42 20.04 -7.62 -10.50
CA SER A 42 19.31 -8.15 -11.66
C SER A 42 18.21 -9.16 -11.29
N GLU A 43 18.30 -9.78 -10.11
CA GLU A 43 17.32 -10.74 -9.61
C GLU A 43 16.22 -10.08 -8.78
N GLY A 44 16.28 -8.77 -8.57
CA GLY A 44 15.31 -7.98 -7.80
C GLY A 44 15.48 -8.09 -6.30
N ARG A 45 16.68 -8.47 -5.82
CA ARG A 45 17.04 -8.39 -4.41
C ARG A 45 17.47 -6.97 -4.07
N THR A 46 17.03 -6.47 -2.94
CA THR A 46 17.34 -5.11 -2.48
C THR A 46 18.79 -5.04 -2.01
N LEU A 47 19.58 -4.16 -2.62
CA LEU A 47 20.93 -3.80 -2.17
C LEU A 47 20.87 -2.65 -1.18
N PHE A 48 20.27 -1.55 -1.58
CA PHE A 48 20.04 -0.38 -0.74
C PHE A 48 18.61 0.15 -0.96
N THR A 49 17.98 0.60 0.10
CA THR A 49 16.72 1.31 -0.01
C THR A 49 16.97 2.76 -0.46
N LYS A 50 16.00 3.39 -1.11
CA LYS A 50 16.01 4.82 -1.44
C LYS A 50 16.44 5.68 -0.24
N LYS A 51 15.91 5.40 0.95
CA LYS A 51 16.23 6.13 2.18
C LYS A 51 17.71 6.05 2.51
N GLN A 52 18.31 4.85 2.47
CA GLN A 52 19.74 4.64 2.71
C GLN A 52 20.60 5.37 1.68
N LEU A 53 20.23 5.32 0.39
CA LEU A 53 20.97 6.04 -0.66
C LEU A 53 20.90 7.56 -0.47
N ILE A 54 19.77 8.11 -0.01
CA ILE A 54 19.65 9.53 0.32
C ILE A 54 20.52 9.89 1.52
N GLU A 55 20.49 9.10 2.59
CA GLU A 55 21.31 9.29 3.79
C GLU A 55 22.82 9.24 3.49
N MET A 56 23.23 8.40 2.55
CA MET A 56 24.61 8.30 2.06
C MET A 56 24.98 9.33 1.00
N ASN A 57 24.07 10.23 0.61
CA ASN A 57 24.21 11.18 -0.49
C ASN A 57 24.53 10.51 -1.85
N LEU A 58 23.97 9.34 -2.09
CA LEU A 58 24.19 8.51 -3.28
C LEU A 58 22.92 8.33 -4.13
N TYR A 59 21.88 9.14 -3.94
CA TYR A 59 20.62 9.03 -4.67
C TYR A 59 20.45 10.05 -5.79
N PHE A 60 20.89 11.29 -5.57
CA PHE A 60 20.81 12.36 -6.57
C PHE A 60 22.19 12.66 -7.14
N ASN A 61 22.23 13.30 -8.32
CA ASN A 61 23.43 13.80 -8.95
C ASN A 61 24.49 12.68 -9.16
N ARG A 62 24.07 11.55 -9.73
CA ARG A 62 24.91 10.37 -9.95
C ARG A 62 25.49 10.32 -11.36
N PRO A 63 26.65 9.65 -11.56
CA PRO A 63 27.15 9.34 -12.90
C PRO A 63 26.11 8.55 -13.70
N ALA A 64 26.05 8.77 -15.01
CA ALA A 64 25.13 8.08 -15.91
C ALA A 64 25.26 6.54 -15.82
N ALA A 65 26.48 6.04 -15.62
CA ALA A 65 26.77 4.60 -15.48
C ALA A 65 26.08 3.94 -14.25
N GLU A 66 25.68 4.72 -13.23
CA GLU A 66 24.94 4.22 -12.05
C GLU A 66 23.43 4.23 -12.26
N LEU A 67 22.95 4.69 -13.39
CA LEU A 67 21.56 4.86 -13.74
C LEU A 67 21.19 4.03 -14.98
N MET A 68 19.93 3.68 -15.11
CA MET A 68 19.38 3.08 -16.32
C MET A 68 17.92 3.45 -16.50
N PHE A 69 17.47 3.61 -17.73
CA PHE A 69 16.05 3.68 -18.04
C PHE A 69 15.51 2.26 -18.16
N VAL A 70 14.41 2.00 -17.51
CA VAL A 70 13.70 0.72 -17.54
C VAL A 70 12.22 0.94 -17.74
N THR A 71 11.55 0.02 -18.43
CA THR A 71 10.09 0.05 -18.50
C THR A 71 9.51 -0.12 -17.10
N ARG A 72 8.33 0.44 -16.86
CA ARG A 72 7.65 0.31 -15.54
C ARG A 72 7.48 -1.14 -15.10
N SER A 73 7.23 -2.05 -16.06
CA SER A 73 7.13 -3.48 -15.76
C SER A 73 8.46 -4.09 -15.30
N MET A 74 9.56 -3.67 -15.91
CA MET A 74 10.90 -4.12 -15.52
C MET A 74 11.30 -3.51 -14.17
N HIS A 75 11.02 -2.22 -13.96
CA HIS A 75 11.27 -1.53 -12.69
C HIS A 75 10.58 -2.25 -11.51
N TRP A 76 9.36 -2.75 -11.74
CA TRP A 76 8.65 -3.54 -10.75
C TRP A 76 9.32 -4.89 -10.44
N LYS A 77 9.95 -5.53 -11.43
CA LYS A 77 10.71 -6.77 -11.22
C LYS A 77 11.98 -6.50 -10.42
N LEU A 78 12.70 -5.42 -10.74
CA LEU A 78 13.91 -5.01 -10.02
C LEU A 78 13.65 -4.65 -8.55
N HIS A 79 12.44 -4.20 -8.20
CA HIS A 79 12.04 -3.92 -6.82
C HIS A 79 11.14 -5.01 -6.21
N ARG A 80 11.20 -6.26 -6.70
CA ARG A 80 10.32 -7.35 -6.27
C ARG A 80 10.37 -7.58 -4.77
N GLU A 81 11.56 -7.70 -4.19
CA GLU A 81 11.75 -7.97 -2.76
C GLU A 81 11.21 -6.84 -1.88
N GLN A 82 11.46 -5.59 -2.24
CA GLN A 82 10.92 -4.43 -1.53
C GLN A 82 9.38 -4.46 -1.51
N ARG A 83 8.75 -4.78 -2.64
CA ARG A 83 7.29 -4.86 -2.76
C ARG A 83 6.70 -5.97 -1.92
N GLU A 84 7.32 -7.16 -1.91
CA GLU A 84 6.89 -8.27 -1.08
C GLU A 84 6.98 -7.92 0.42
N ASN A 85 8.06 -7.27 0.84
CA ASN A 85 8.24 -6.82 2.21
C ASN A 85 7.25 -5.71 2.60
N CYS A 86 7.00 -4.74 1.73
CA CYS A 86 5.98 -3.71 1.96
C CYS A 86 4.58 -4.30 2.11
N GLY A 87 4.23 -5.30 1.29
CA GLY A 87 2.96 -6.01 1.40
C GLY A 87 2.80 -6.73 2.75
N LYS A 88 3.84 -7.40 3.23
CA LYS A 88 3.86 -8.08 4.53
C LYS A 88 3.70 -7.09 5.70
N ILE A 89 4.40 -5.94 5.65
CA ILE A 89 4.33 -4.90 6.69
C ILE A 89 2.97 -4.21 6.65
N GLY A 90 2.50 -3.82 5.46
CA GLY A 90 1.19 -3.19 5.27
C GLY A 90 0.04 -4.05 5.75
N GLY A 91 0.07 -5.35 5.44
CA GLY A 91 -0.90 -6.33 5.93
C GLY A 91 -0.92 -6.46 7.46
N LYS A 92 0.26 -6.50 8.10
CA LYS A 92 0.37 -6.54 9.57
C LYS A 92 -0.19 -5.27 10.24
N ILE A 93 0.12 -4.09 9.69
CA ILE A 93 -0.36 -2.80 10.23
C ILE A 93 -1.86 -2.64 9.98
N GLY A 94 -2.33 -2.93 8.77
CA GLY A 94 -3.75 -2.88 8.41
C GLY A 94 -4.58 -3.86 9.22
N GLY A 95 -4.10 -5.09 9.39
CA GLY A 95 -4.75 -6.11 10.20
C GLY A 95 -4.88 -5.71 11.67
N LYS A 96 -3.83 -5.15 12.28
CA LYS A 96 -3.88 -4.64 13.67
C LYS A 96 -4.87 -3.48 13.82
N LYS A 97 -4.86 -2.49 12.92
CA LYS A 97 -5.81 -1.37 12.93
C LYS A 97 -7.25 -1.85 12.78
N SER A 98 -7.50 -2.80 11.89
CA SER A 98 -8.81 -3.40 11.69
C SER A 98 -9.27 -4.19 12.90
N ALA A 99 -8.40 -4.99 13.54
CA ALA A 99 -8.68 -5.74 14.74
C ALA A 99 -9.09 -4.83 15.91
N ILE A 100 -8.34 -3.74 16.15
CA ILE A 100 -8.67 -2.76 17.19
C ILE A 100 -10.05 -2.13 16.93
N LYS A 101 -10.31 -1.70 15.68
CA LYS A 101 -11.60 -1.11 15.30
C LYS A 101 -12.78 -2.07 15.46
N CYS A 102 -12.55 -3.36 15.22
CA CYS A 102 -13.56 -4.40 15.38
C CYS A 102 -13.72 -4.93 16.82
N SER A 103 -12.85 -4.48 17.74
CA SER A 103 -12.88 -4.87 19.17
C SER A 103 -13.65 -3.88 20.05
N ILE A 104 -14.34 -2.90 19.45
CA ILE A 104 -15.19 -1.97 20.21
C ILE A 104 -16.42 -2.70 20.72
N PRO A 105 -16.72 -2.65 22.02
CA PRO A 105 -17.94 -3.25 22.59
C PRO A 105 -19.19 -2.61 22.00
N ILE A 106 -20.19 -3.44 21.76
CA ILE A 106 -21.48 -3.02 21.18
C ILE A 106 -22.63 -3.57 21.99
N LEU A 107 -23.77 -2.88 21.92
CA LEU A 107 -25.01 -3.20 22.60
C LEU A 107 -26.05 -3.68 21.60
N GLN A 108 -26.71 -4.79 21.92
CA GLN A 108 -27.82 -5.36 21.16
C GLN A 108 -29.15 -5.01 21.80
N PHE A 109 -30.07 -4.46 21.04
CA PHE A 109 -31.42 -4.11 21.52
C PHE A 109 -32.48 -4.81 20.67
N THR A 110 -33.64 -5.04 21.27
CA THR A 110 -34.88 -5.32 20.52
C THR A 110 -35.28 -4.12 19.68
N LYS A 111 -36.23 -4.29 18.76
CA LYS A 111 -36.79 -3.17 18.00
C LYS A 111 -37.53 -2.14 18.89
N ASP A 112 -38.04 -2.60 20.04
CA ASP A 112 -38.74 -1.78 21.02
C ASP A 112 -37.79 -1.01 21.94
N GLY A 113 -36.44 -1.16 21.75
CA GLY A 113 -35.44 -0.45 22.52
C GLY A 113 -34.99 -1.11 23.82
N THR A 114 -35.40 -2.35 24.09
CA THR A 114 -34.97 -3.09 25.28
C THR A 114 -33.58 -3.67 25.04
N LEU A 115 -32.64 -3.45 25.98
CA LEU A 115 -31.28 -4.01 25.93
C LEU A 115 -31.33 -5.53 26.15
N ILE A 116 -30.76 -6.28 25.20
CA ILE A 116 -30.69 -7.77 25.26
C ILE A 116 -29.34 -8.19 25.84
N LYS A 117 -28.23 -7.69 25.22
CA LYS A 117 -26.89 -8.14 25.58
C LYS A 117 -25.83 -7.14 25.15
N GLU A 118 -24.74 -7.12 25.91
CA GLU A 118 -23.49 -6.50 25.53
C GLU A 118 -22.56 -7.51 24.85
N TRP A 119 -21.90 -7.09 23.78
CA TRP A 119 -20.97 -7.90 23.01
C TRP A 119 -19.59 -7.29 23.02
N PRO A 120 -18.50 -8.07 23.18
CA PRO A 120 -17.14 -7.55 23.19
C PRO A 120 -16.72 -6.99 21.84
N SER A 121 -17.35 -7.43 20.73
CA SER A 121 -17.13 -6.91 19.40
C SER A 121 -18.27 -7.27 18.45
N LEU A 122 -18.36 -6.51 17.34
CA LEU A 122 -19.32 -6.81 16.28
C LEU A 122 -19.04 -8.17 15.59
N ASN A 123 -17.76 -8.59 15.53
CA ASN A 123 -17.40 -9.89 14.95
C ASN A 123 -17.87 -11.06 15.82
N GLU A 124 -17.79 -10.91 17.13
CA GLU A 124 -18.27 -11.94 18.07
C GLU A 124 -19.79 -12.05 18.04
N ALA A 125 -20.48 -10.92 18.03
CA ALA A 125 -21.93 -10.89 17.86
C ALA A 125 -22.37 -11.56 16.54
N GLY A 126 -21.69 -11.19 15.45
CA GLY A 126 -21.99 -11.76 14.12
C GLY A 126 -21.79 -13.28 14.07
N ARG A 127 -20.69 -13.76 14.66
CA ARG A 127 -20.36 -15.19 14.71
C ARG A 127 -21.39 -16.00 15.50
N GLN A 128 -21.78 -15.52 16.69
CA GLN A 128 -22.71 -16.24 17.57
C GLN A 128 -24.16 -16.19 17.07
N LEU A 129 -24.55 -15.10 16.41
CA LEU A 129 -25.92 -14.90 15.95
C LEU A 129 -26.13 -15.24 14.46
N GLY A 130 -25.08 -15.62 13.74
CA GLY A 130 -25.15 -15.86 12.29
C GLY A 130 -25.45 -14.60 11.47
N ILE A 131 -25.17 -13.42 12.00
CA ILE A 131 -25.40 -12.13 11.33
C ILE A 131 -24.10 -11.63 10.72
N SER A 132 -24.15 -11.18 9.47
CA SER A 132 -22.96 -10.59 8.83
C SER A 132 -22.42 -9.42 9.65
N PRO A 133 -21.12 -9.42 10.04
CA PRO A 133 -20.50 -8.29 10.73
C PRO A 133 -20.64 -6.95 9.98
N SER A 134 -20.66 -7.00 8.64
CA SER A 134 -20.90 -5.81 7.81
C SER A 134 -22.28 -5.22 8.02
N SER A 135 -23.32 -6.06 8.16
CA SER A 135 -24.69 -5.60 8.43
C SER A 135 -24.80 -4.94 9.79
N ILE A 136 -24.15 -5.50 10.83
CA ILE A 136 -24.07 -4.89 12.17
C ILE A 136 -23.36 -3.55 12.09
N CYS A 137 -22.22 -3.48 11.36
CA CYS A 137 -21.46 -2.26 11.18
C CYS A 137 -22.29 -1.16 10.48
N HIS A 138 -23.07 -1.50 9.47
CA HIS A 138 -23.97 -0.55 8.78
C HIS A 138 -25.09 -0.05 9.70
N CYS A 139 -25.61 -0.88 10.59
CA CYS A 139 -26.56 -0.47 11.60
C CYS A 139 -25.93 0.49 12.61
N LEU A 140 -24.72 0.16 13.13
CA LEU A 140 -23.98 1.02 14.06
C LEU A 140 -23.63 2.41 13.47
N LYS A 141 -23.44 2.48 12.15
CA LYS A 141 -23.19 3.74 11.42
C LYS A 141 -24.47 4.48 11.02
N GLY A 142 -25.64 3.93 11.32
CA GLY A 142 -26.93 4.51 10.98
C GLY A 142 -27.36 4.35 9.50
N TYR A 143 -26.64 3.57 8.69
CA TYR A 143 -27.04 3.27 7.32
C TYR A 143 -28.26 2.35 7.24
N HIS A 144 -28.43 1.51 8.23
CA HIS A 144 -29.59 0.60 8.39
C HIS A 144 -30.21 0.77 9.78
N LYS A 145 -31.53 0.66 9.86
CA LYS A 145 -32.26 0.73 11.14
C LYS A 145 -32.04 -0.49 12.02
N SER A 146 -31.77 -1.66 11.42
CA SER A 146 -31.58 -2.91 12.15
C SER A 146 -30.73 -3.89 11.33
N ALA A 147 -30.10 -4.86 12.03
CA ALA A 147 -29.38 -5.98 11.43
C ALA A 147 -29.72 -7.27 12.18
N GLY A 148 -30.10 -8.33 11.45
CA GLY A 148 -30.57 -9.60 12.04
C GLY A 148 -31.81 -9.49 12.91
N GLY A 149 -32.66 -8.47 12.70
CA GLY A 149 -33.83 -8.22 13.50
C GLY A 149 -33.60 -7.40 14.77
N PHE A 150 -32.36 -6.97 15.05
CA PHE A 150 -31.94 -6.23 16.23
C PHE A 150 -31.45 -4.82 15.89
N VAL A 151 -31.54 -3.91 16.85
CA VAL A 151 -30.94 -2.58 16.80
C VAL A 151 -29.59 -2.62 17.52
N TRP A 152 -28.56 -1.96 16.95
CA TRP A 152 -27.21 -2.00 17.45
C TRP A 152 -26.70 -0.60 17.78
N ARG A 153 -26.00 -0.47 18.88
CA ARG A 153 -25.37 0.79 19.29
C ARG A 153 -23.96 0.53 19.83
N TYR A 154 -23.08 1.50 19.70
CA TYR A 154 -21.81 1.45 20.42
C TYR A 154 -22.08 1.60 21.93
N LYS A 155 -21.22 0.97 22.76
CA LYS A 155 -21.24 1.13 24.20
C LYS A 155 -20.68 2.50 24.60
#